data_3fb2466137d5e5310a83429a12fffd77
#
_entry.id   3fb2466137d5e5310a83429a12fffd77
#
_cell.length_a   1.000
_cell.length_b   1.000
_cell.length_c   1.000
_cell.angle_alpha   90.00
_cell.angle_beta   90.00
_cell.angle_gamma   90.00
#
_symmetry.space_group_name_H-M   'P 1'
#
loop_
_entity.id
_entity.type
_entity.pdbx_description
1 polymer ?
#
loop_
_entity_poly.entity_id
_entity_poly.type
_entity_poly.pdbx_seq_one_letter_code
_entity_poly.pdbx_strand_id
1 'polypeptide(L)'
;QEFCGMPPARAAFAVEQYRKRFSTVGLLENAVYDGIPELLEKLREHGYVLAVATSKPEVYTLRILEHFDLFKYFTAVAGCDIHRAGETKADMIRLALRQLGLPEQEPPQTVMIGDRKHDVLGAKECRVPCIGVRYGYAEAGELEQYGADWVTDSVETLGKLLL
;
A
#
# COMPACT_ATOMS: atom_id res chain seq x y z
N GLN A 1 -16.09 15.24 0.33
CA GLN A 1 -17.03 16.25 0.87
C GLN A 1 -16.48 16.86 2.16
N GLU A 2 -16.02 16.06 3.11
CA GLU A 2 -15.53 16.53 4.43
C GLU A 2 -14.36 17.53 4.33
N PHE A 3 -13.39 17.30 3.43
CA PHE A 3 -12.20 18.14 3.31
C PHE A 3 -12.39 19.43 2.50
N CYS A 4 -13.34 19.48 1.58
CA CYS A 4 -13.48 20.60 0.64
C CYS A 4 -14.80 21.35 0.74
N GLY A 5 -15.72 20.91 1.60
CA GLY A 5 -17.05 21.53 1.76
C GLY A 5 -17.88 21.55 0.45
N MET A 6 -17.57 20.69 -0.51
CA MET A 6 -18.25 20.68 -1.82
C MET A 6 -19.64 20.07 -1.72
N PRO A 7 -20.66 20.65 -2.40
CA PRO A 7 -21.94 20.00 -2.61
C PRO A 7 -21.80 18.64 -3.29
N PRO A 8 -22.65 17.63 -2.98
CA PRO A 8 -22.52 16.26 -3.48
C PRO A 8 -22.38 16.14 -5.00
N ALA A 9 -23.19 16.87 -5.76
CA ALA A 9 -23.13 16.84 -7.23
C ALA A 9 -21.79 17.38 -7.79
N ARG A 10 -21.24 18.44 -7.16
CA ARG A 10 -19.96 19.01 -7.57
C ARG A 10 -18.79 18.09 -7.17
N ALA A 11 -18.88 17.41 -6.03
CA ALA A 11 -17.90 16.42 -5.62
C ALA A 11 -17.89 15.21 -6.58
N ALA A 12 -19.06 14.71 -6.98
CA ALA A 12 -19.18 13.63 -7.96
C ALA A 12 -18.54 14.00 -9.32
N PHE A 13 -18.82 15.20 -9.82
CA PHE A 13 -18.21 15.72 -11.05
C PHE A 13 -16.67 15.81 -10.92
N ALA A 14 -16.18 16.35 -9.81
CA ALA A 14 -14.73 16.46 -9.58
C ALA A 14 -14.05 15.07 -9.55
N VAL A 15 -14.67 14.08 -8.90
CA VAL A 15 -14.18 12.69 -8.90
C VAL A 15 -14.16 12.11 -10.32
N GLU A 16 -15.18 12.38 -11.13
CA GLU A 16 -15.21 11.91 -12.53
C GLU A 16 -14.06 12.51 -13.34
N GLN A 17 -13.84 13.84 -13.25
CA GLN A 17 -12.72 14.50 -13.94
C GLN A 17 -11.36 14.00 -13.46
N TYR A 18 -11.19 13.82 -12.15
CA TYR A 18 -9.99 13.20 -11.58
C TYR A 18 -9.76 11.81 -12.15
N ARG A 19 -10.77 10.95 -12.18
CA ARG A 19 -10.65 9.57 -12.70
C ARG A 19 -10.27 9.55 -14.17
N LYS A 20 -10.85 10.44 -15.01
CA LYS A 20 -10.49 10.56 -16.44
C LYS A 20 -9.01 10.89 -16.62
N ARG A 21 -8.50 11.88 -15.88
CA ARG A 21 -7.09 12.28 -15.96
C ARG A 21 -6.17 11.21 -15.34
N PHE A 22 -6.54 10.71 -14.17
CA PHE A 22 -5.74 9.74 -13.46
C PHE A 22 -5.54 8.45 -14.27
N SER A 23 -6.60 7.91 -14.89
CA SER A 23 -6.53 6.66 -15.67
C SER A 23 -5.63 6.72 -16.91
N THR A 24 -5.29 7.90 -17.38
CA THR A 24 -4.48 8.12 -18.60
C THR A 24 -3.10 8.67 -18.28
N VAL A 25 -3.00 9.86 -17.73
CA VAL A 25 -1.75 10.59 -17.51
C VAL A 25 -1.31 10.53 -16.04
N GLY A 26 -2.21 10.87 -15.10
CA GLY A 26 -1.88 10.99 -13.68
C GLY A 26 -1.41 9.69 -13.04
N LEU A 27 -1.76 8.56 -13.64
CA LEU A 27 -1.32 7.24 -13.18
C LEU A 27 0.21 7.10 -13.17
N LEU A 28 0.90 7.74 -14.11
CA LEU A 28 2.34 7.64 -14.30
C LEU A 28 3.10 8.90 -13.85
N GLU A 29 2.39 9.89 -13.28
CA GLU A 29 2.99 11.11 -12.71
C GLU A 29 3.43 10.89 -11.25
N ASN A 30 4.13 9.80 -10.99
CA ASN A 30 4.71 9.45 -9.71
C ASN A 30 6.15 8.97 -9.92
N ALA A 31 6.87 8.80 -8.83
CA ALA A 31 8.22 8.26 -8.86
C ALA A 31 8.34 7.19 -7.78
N VAL A 32 9.24 6.26 -7.99
CA VAL A 32 9.64 5.27 -6.97
C VAL A 32 10.60 5.96 -6.00
N TYR A 33 10.44 5.71 -4.70
CA TYR A 33 11.41 6.18 -3.72
C TYR A 33 12.78 5.56 -3.96
N ASP A 34 13.83 6.35 -3.80
CA ASP A 34 15.21 5.92 -4.00
C ASP A 34 15.55 4.72 -3.10
N GLY A 35 16.19 3.71 -3.68
CA GLY A 35 16.58 2.49 -2.99
C GLY A 35 15.49 1.42 -2.87
N ILE A 36 14.25 1.68 -3.27
CA ILE A 36 13.17 0.67 -3.24
C ILE A 36 13.44 -0.51 -4.18
N PRO A 37 13.84 -0.30 -5.46
CA PRO A 37 14.13 -1.43 -6.34
C PRO A 37 15.22 -2.35 -5.78
N GLU A 38 16.30 -1.76 -5.27
CA GLU A 38 17.42 -2.50 -4.68
C GLU A 38 17.04 -3.23 -3.39
N LEU A 39 16.17 -2.64 -2.58
CA LEU A 39 15.64 -3.30 -1.39
C LEU A 39 14.75 -4.49 -1.75
N LEU A 40 13.84 -4.35 -2.72
CA LEU A 40 12.97 -5.43 -3.18
C LEU A 40 13.78 -6.60 -3.74
N GLU A 41 14.83 -6.32 -4.52
CA GLU A 41 15.74 -7.34 -5.04
C GLU A 41 16.42 -8.11 -3.90
N LYS A 42 17.05 -7.41 -2.96
CA LYS A 42 17.70 -8.02 -1.80
C LYS A 42 16.74 -8.88 -0.96
N LEU A 43 15.53 -8.39 -0.72
CA LEU A 43 14.52 -9.18 0.00
C LEU A 43 14.20 -10.47 -0.74
N ARG A 44 14.05 -10.44 -2.06
CA ARG A 44 13.84 -11.65 -2.88
C ARG A 44 15.01 -12.61 -2.81
N GLU A 45 16.25 -12.10 -2.89
CA GLU A 45 17.48 -12.90 -2.75
C GLU A 45 17.56 -13.61 -1.38
N HIS A 46 17.05 -12.97 -0.33
CA HIS A 46 16.97 -13.54 1.03
C HIS A 46 15.75 -14.45 1.24
N GLY A 47 15.00 -14.74 0.18
CA GLY A 47 13.87 -15.68 0.22
C GLY A 47 12.55 -15.09 0.72
N TYR A 48 12.44 -13.77 0.85
CA TYR A 48 11.18 -13.13 1.19
C TYR A 48 10.16 -13.28 0.05
N VAL A 49 8.91 -13.55 0.43
CA VAL A 49 7.77 -13.49 -0.47
C VAL A 49 7.12 -12.12 -0.33
N LEU A 50 7.03 -11.38 -1.44
CA LEU A 50 6.55 -10.01 -1.44
C LEU A 50 5.16 -9.92 -2.06
N ALA A 51 4.29 -9.13 -1.44
CA ALA A 51 2.95 -8.83 -1.94
C ALA A 51 2.60 -7.35 -1.80
N VAL A 52 1.75 -6.88 -2.68
CA VAL A 52 1.13 -5.55 -2.59
C VAL A 52 -0.27 -5.66 -2.03
N ALA A 53 -0.60 -4.86 -1.00
CA ALA A 53 -1.95 -4.67 -0.48
C ALA A 53 -2.29 -3.18 -0.50
N THR A 54 -3.10 -2.73 -1.45
CA THR A 54 -3.35 -1.30 -1.67
C THR A 54 -4.84 -0.96 -1.83
N SER A 55 -5.23 0.21 -1.33
CA SER A 55 -6.57 0.77 -1.59
C SER A 55 -6.71 1.37 -3.00
N LYS A 56 -5.63 1.39 -3.79
CA LYS A 56 -5.69 1.75 -5.20
C LYS A 56 -6.35 0.63 -6.00
N PRO A 57 -7.18 0.93 -7.03
CA PRO A 57 -7.71 -0.12 -7.91
C PRO A 57 -6.60 -1.00 -8.50
N GLU A 58 -6.81 -2.32 -8.46
CA GLU A 58 -5.82 -3.32 -8.89
C GLU A 58 -5.35 -3.07 -10.32
N VAL A 59 -6.26 -2.79 -11.24
CA VAL A 59 -5.95 -2.47 -12.65
C VAL A 59 -4.96 -1.31 -12.81
N TYR A 60 -5.01 -0.31 -11.93
CA TYR A 60 -4.06 0.81 -11.94
C TYR A 60 -2.76 0.46 -11.23
N THR A 61 -2.84 -0.33 -10.17
CA THR A 61 -1.67 -0.82 -9.44
C THR A 61 -0.76 -1.64 -10.36
N LEU A 62 -1.33 -2.59 -11.10
CA LEU A 62 -0.58 -3.41 -12.06
C LEU A 62 0.14 -2.56 -13.10
N ARG A 63 -0.54 -1.58 -13.71
CA ARG A 63 0.07 -0.68 -14.70
C ARG A 63 1.22 0.16 -14.14
N ILE A 64 1.11 0.60 -12.87
CA ILE A 64 2.18 1.34 -12.19
C ILE A 64 3.38 0.42 -11.95
N LEU A 65 3.15 -0.77 -11.42
CA LEU A 65 4.21 -1.74 -11.16
C LEU A 65 4.94 -2.16 -12.43
N GLU A 66 4.22 -2.37 -13.53
CA GLU A 66 4.80 -2.65 -14.84
C GLU A 66 5.63 -1.47 -15.38
N HIS A 67 5.09 -0.24 -15.28
CA HIS A 67 5.78 0.97 -15.76
C HIS A 67 7.14 1.18 -15.10
N PHE A 68 7.25 0.88 -13.81
CA PHE A 68 8.48 1.03 -13.04
C PHE A 68 9.32 -0.26 -12.96
N ASP A 69 8.96 -1.30 -13.71
CA ASP A 69 9.64 -2.61 -13.69
C ASP A 69 9.70 -3.25 -12.27
N LEU A 70 8.67 -2.98 -11.46
CA LEU A 70 8.57 -3.50 -10.09
C LEU A 70 7.70 -4.75 -9.98
N PHE A 71 6.83 -5.02 -10.96
CA PHE A 71 5.90 -6.15 -10.90
C PHE A 71 6.60 -7.49 -10.66
N LYS A 72 7.78 -7.67 -11.24
CA LYS A 72 8.61 -8.88 -11.14
C LYS A 72 8.99 -9.29 -9.70
N TYR A 73 8.95 -8.35 -8.76
CA TYR A 73 9.30 -8.62 -7.36
C TYR A 73 8.15 -9.20 -6.56
N PHE A 74 6.91 -9.01 -6.98
CA PHE A 74 5.72 -9.35 -6.21
C PHE A 74 5.10 -10.66 -6.66
N THR A 75 4.81 -11.53 -5.69
CA THR A 75 4.12 -12.81 -5.91
C THR A 75 2.60 -12.61 -5.96
N ALA A 76 2.09 -11.59 -5.26
CA ALA A 76 0.67 -11.27 -5.22
C ALA A 76 0.46 -9.75 -5.27
N VAL A 77 -0.62 -9.32 -5.91
CA VAL A 77 -1.04 -7.92 -5.96
C VAL A 77 -2.52 -7.84 -5.64
N ALA A 78 -2.84 -7.28 -4.49
CA ALA A 78 -4.21 -7.05 -4.02
C ALA A 78 -4.52 -5.56 -4.05
N GLY A 79 -5.37 -5.16 -4.96
CA GLY A 79 -5.93 -3.82 -5.07
C GLY A 79 -7.44 -3.84 -4.96
N CYS A 80 -8.07 -2.70 -4.65
CA CYS A 80 -9.53 -2.66 -4.57
C CYS A 80 -10.17 -2.85 -5.96
N ASP A 81 -11.40 -3.36 -5.96
CA ASP A 81 -12.22 -3.44 -7.16
C ASP A 81 -12.73 -2.03 -7.50
N ILE A 82 -12.47 -1.56 -8.72
CA ILE A 82 -12.91 -0.23 -9.19
C ILE A 82 -14.44 -0.06 -9.16
N HIS A 83 -15.19 -1.17 -9.16
CA HIS A 83 -16.64 -1.21 -9.14
C HIS A 83 -17.22 -1.42 -7.74
N ARG A 84 -16.39 -1.71 -6.74
CA ARG A 84 -16.79 -1.87 -5.35
C ARG A 84 -16.45 -0.64 -4.53
N ALA A 85 -17.39 -0.20 -3.70
CA ALA A 85 -17.16 0.86 -2.72
C ALA A 85 -17.04 0.26 -1.32
N GLY A 86 -16.21 0.89 -0.48
CA GLY A 86 -16.14 0.54 0.94
C GLY A 86 -15.14 -0.55 1.30
N GLU A 87 -14.35 -1.05 0.35
CA GLU A 87 -13.24 -1.97 0.65
C GLU A 87 -12.18 -1.27 1.50
N THR A 88 -11.75 -1.92 2.57
CA THR A 88 -10.79 -1.40 3.54
C THR A 88 -9.36 -1.89 3.24
N LYS A 89 -8.37 -1.31 3.92
CA LYS A 89 -7.00 -1.82 3.86
C LYS A 89 -6.92 -3.27 4.40
N ALA A 90 -7.68 -3.60 5.43
CA ALA A 90 -7.74 -4.97 5.95
C ALA A 90 -8.25 -5.97 4.91
N ASP A 91 -9.24 -5.59 4.10
CA ASP A 91 -9.73 -6.47 3.02
C ASP A 91 -8.64 -6.73 1.97
N MET A 92 -7.82 -5.71 1.65
CA MET A 92 -6.70 -5.87 0.72
C MET A 92 -5.57 -6.74 1.32
N ILE A 93 -5.29 -6.61 2.61
CA ILE A 93 -4.33 -7.49 3.30
C ILE A 93 -4.82 -8.93 3.26
N ARG A 94 -6.09 -9.19 3.62
CA ARG A 94 -6.69 -10.54 3.55
C ARG A 94 -6.66 -11.10 2.13
N LEU A 95 -6.95 -10.27 1.12
CA LEU A 95 -6.88 -10.69 -0.28
C LEU A 95 -5.47 -11.10 -0.67
N ALA A 96 -4.45 -10.30 -0.31
CA ALA A 96 -3.05 -10.64 -0.55
C ALA A 96 -2.66 -11.94 0.13
N LEU A 97 -3.03 -12.13 1.41
CA LEU A 97 -2.77 -13.35 2.16
C LEU A 97 -3.41 -14.59 1.49
N ARG A 98 -4.68 -14.48 1.05
CA ARG A 98 -5.34 -15.56 0.30
C ARG A 98 -4.60 -15.90 -1.01
N GLN A 99 -4.17 -14.89 -1.77
CA GLN A 99 -3.40 -15.10 -2.99
C GLN A 99 -2.07 -15.81 -2.73
N LEU A 100 -1.48 -15.61 -1.55
CA LEU A 100 -0.27 -16.29 -1.10
C LEU A 100 -0.52 -17.67 -0.45
N GLY A 101 -1.78 -18.08 -0.27
CA GLY A 101 -2.14 -19.32 0.43
C GLY A 101 -1.88 -19.26 1.94
N LEU A 102 -1.84 -18.06 2.53
CA LEU A 102 -1.62 -17.83 3.96
C LEU A 102 -2.94 -17.62 4.71
N PRO A 103 -2.97 -17.89 6.03
CA PRO A 103 -4.11 -17.54 6.88
C PRO A 103 -4.41 -16.03 6.82
N GLU A 104 -5.69 -15.67 6.79
CA GLU A 104 -6.13 -14.27 6.73
C GLU A 104 -6.00 -13.53 8.07
N GLN A 105 -5.70 -14.25 9.12
CA GLN A 105 -5.47 -13.75 10.48
C GLN A 105 -4.23 -14.41 11.06
N GLU A 106 -3.41 -13.60 11.73
CA GLU A 106 -2.17 -14.07 12.36
C GLU A 106 -1.27 -14.90 11.42
N PRO A 107 -1.03 -14.43 10.17
CA PRO A 107 -0.18 -15.19 9.25
C PRO A 107 1.24 -15.27 9.81
N PRO A 108 1.87 -16.46 9.74
CA PRO A 108 3.21 -16.64 10.30
C PRO A 108 4.23 -15.77 9.54
N GLN A 109 5.18 -15.21 10.29
CA GLN A 109 6.34 -14.48 9.73
C GLN A 109 5.97 -13.43 8.68
N THR A 110 4.87 -12.72 8.89
CA THR A 110 4.36 -11.71 7.98
C THR A 110 4.42 -10.34 8.63
N VAL A 111 4.78 -9.32 7.87
CA VAL A 111 4.79 -7.91 8.31
C VAL A 111 4.15 -7.03 7.23
N MET A 112 3.34 -6.08 7.64
CA MET A 112 2.84 -5.02 6.78
C MET A 112 3.81 -3.83 6.80
N ILE A 113 4.09 -3.26 5.64
CA ILE A 113 4.84 -2.01 5.53
C ILE A 113 3.90 -0.97 4.94
N GLY A 114 3.75 0.16 5.61
CA GLY A 114 2.81 1.19 5.16
C GLY A 114 3.16 2.58 5.67
N ASP A 115 2.59 3.59 5.02
CA ASP A 115 2.90 4.99 5.26
C ASP A 115 1.74 5.81 5.82
N ARG A 116 0.59 5.17 6.09
CA ARG A 116 -0.59 5.85 6.63
C ARG A 116 -1.26 5.05 7.75
N LYS A 117 -2.03 5.76 8.56
CA LYS A 117 -2.88 5.15 9.61
C LYS A 117 -3.74 3.99 9.11
N HIS A 118 -4.19 4.04 7.86
CA HIS A 118 -5.03 2.98 7.29
C HIS A 118 -4.26 1.67 7.16
N ASP A 119 -2.96 1.73 6.88
CA ASP A 119 -2.08 0.56 6.82
C ASP A 119 -1.92 -0.06 8.19
N VAL A 120 -1.65 0.78 9.20
CA VAL A 120 -1.51 0.33 10.60
C VAL A 120 -2.81 -0.29 11.11
N LEU A 121 -3.96 0.38 10.89
CA LEU A 121 -5.27 -0.13 11.33
C LEU A 121 -5.64 -1.43 10.62
N GLY A 122 -5.41 -1.51 9.29
CA GLY A 122 -5.67 -2.72 8.52
C GLY A 122 -4.79 -3.90 8.96
N ALA A 123 -3.52 -3.65 9.23
CA ALA A 123 -2.60 -4.65 9.75
C ALA A 123 -3.06 -5.17 11.13
N LYS A 124 -3.42 -4.27 12.04
CA LYS A 124 -3.97 -4.65 13.37
C LYS A 124 -5.23 -5.50 13.28
N GLU A 125 -6.15 -5.15 12.38
CA GLU A 125 -7.37 -5.92 12.18
C GLU A 125 -7.09 -7.35 11.69
N CYS A 126 -6.04 -7.54 10.90
CA CYS A 126 -5.55 -8.84 10.44
C CYS A 126 -4.57 -9.50 11.43
N ARG A 127 -4.23 -8.85 12.54
CA ARG A 127 -3.21 -9.27 13.50
C ARG A 127 -1.84 -9.51 12.85
N VAL A 128 -1.49 -8.61 11.94
CA VAL A 128 -0.19 -8.56 11.26
C VAL A 128 0.61 -7.42 11.87
N PRO A 129 1.85 -7.63 12.31
CA PRO A 129 2.74 -6.54 12.71
C PRO A 129 2.91 -5.51 11.59
N CYS A 130 3.09 -4.23 11.95
CA CYS A 130 3.21 -3.15 10.99
C CYS A 130 4.48 -2.31 11.22
N ILE A 131 5.26 -2.15 10.15
CA ILE A 131 6.35 -1.17 10.08
C ILE A 131 5.81 0.07 9.37
N GLY A 132 5.72 1.18 10.09
CA GLY A 132 5.39 2.47 9.54
C GLY A 132 6.61 3.13 8.87
N VAL A 133 6.42 3.73 7.70
CA VAL A 133 7.48 4.44 6.98
C VAL A 133 7.14 5.93 6.88
N ARG A 134 8.02 6.82 7.44
CA ARG A 134 7.78 8.28 7.48
C ARG A 134 8.10 9.01 6.19
N TYR A 135 8.84 8.38 5.30
CA TYR A 135 9.15 8.98 3.98
C TYR A 135 7.98 8.97 3.01
N GLY A 136 6.81 8.45 3.42
CA GLY A 136 5.56 8.47 2.65
C GLY A 136 4.67 9.68 2.99
N TYR A 137 3.38 9.45 3.17
CA TYR A 137 2.34 10.48 3.32
C TYR A 137 1.80 10.64 4.75
N ALA A 138 2.41 9.98 5.75
CA ALA A 138 1.99 10.12 7.15
C ALA A 138 2.16 11.56 7.64
N GLU A 139 1.19 12.04 8.42
CA GLU A 139 1.37 13.25 9.22
C GLU A 139 2.34 12.97 10.38
N ALA A 140 2.95 14.03 10.92
CA ALA A 140 3.88 13.88 12.04
C ALA A 140 3.20 13.18 13.24
N GLY A 141 3.77 12.05 13.68
CA GLY A 141 3.24 11.25 14.78
C GLY A 141 2.03 10.36 14.44
N GLU A 142 1.53 10.37 13.19
CA GLU A 142 0.39 9.55 12.77
C GLU A 142 0.65 8.05 13.01
N LEU A 143 1.79 7.55 12.57
CA LEU A 143 2.11 6.12 12.64
C LEU A 143 2.20 5.61 14.07
N GLU A 144 2.83 6.38 14.96
CA GLU A 144 2.94 6.08 16.37
C GLU A 144 1.59 6.17 17.08
N GLN A 145 0.83 7.21 16.79
CA GLN A 145 -0.51 7.43 17.39
C GLN A 145 -1.45 6.27 17.09
N TYR A 146 -1.39 5.74 15.87
CA TYR A 146 -2.18 4.56 15.48
C TYR A 146 -1.52 3.25 15.87
N GLY A 147 -0.28 3.30 16.41
CA GLY A 147 0.45 2.20 17.04
C GLY A 147 1.01 1.22 16.03
N ALA A 148 1.78 1.71 15.08
CA ALA A 148 2.70 0.89 14.31
C ALA A 148 3.70 0.23 15.28
N ASP A 149 4.05 -1.04 15.04
CA ASP A 149 4.96 -1.78 15.91
C ASP A 149 6.40 -1.26 15.81
N TRP A 150 6.78 -0.81 14.64
CA TRP A 150 8.04 -0.10 14.37
C TRP A 150 7.80 1.07 13.43
N VAL A 151 8.65 2.08 13.51
CA VAL A 151 8.62 3.23 12.58
C VAL A 151 10.03 3.51 12.10
N THR A 152 10.17 3.80 10.81
CA THR A 152 11.46 4.07 10.16
C THR A 152 11.39 5.30 9.26
N ASP A 153 12.52 6.02 9.13
CA ASP A 153 12.59 7.30 8.43
C ASP A 153 13.10 7.20 6.99
N SER A 154 13.67 6.05 6.62
CA SER A 154 14.27 5.87 5.30
C SER A 154 14.17 4.43 4.79
N VAL A 155 14.34 4.26 3.47
CA VAL A 155 14.44 2.94 2.83
C VAL A 155 15.64 2.16 3.35
N GLU A 156 16.76 2.85 3.65
CA GLU A 156 17.95 2.22 4.23
C GLU A 156 17.66 1.61 5.60
N THR A 157 17.02 2.38 6.49
CA THR A 157 16.68 1.89 7.83
C THR A 157 15.61 0.80 7.79
N LEU A 158 14.67 0.86 6.85
CA LEU A 158 13.73 -0.22 6.59
C LEU A 158 14.47 -1.51 6.19
N GLY A 159 15.44 -1.41 5.29
CA GLY A 159 16.29 -2.56 4.91
C GLY A 159 17.01 -3.19 6.10
N LYS A 160 17.57 -2.39 7.02
CA LYS A 160 18.24 -2.88 8.24
C LYS A 160 17.29 -3.57 9.23
N LEU A 161 16.00 -3.26 9.20
CA LEU A 161 14.98 -3.94 10.03
C LEU A 161 14.55 -5.28 9.44
N LEU A 162 14.65 -5.45 8.13
CA LEU A 162 14.14 -6.62 7.43
C LEU A 162 15.23 -7.66 7.12
N LEU A 163 16.49 -7.22 6.95
CA LEU A 163 17.65 -8.05 6.59
C LEU A 163 18.59 -8.24 7.78
#